data_572a782c78c14a9105c0619cb7fa116f
#
_entry.id   572a782c78c14a9105c0619cb7fa116f
#
_cell.length_a   1.000
_cell.length_b   1.000
_cell.length_c   1.000
_cell.angle_alpha   90.00
_cell.angle_beta   90.00
_cell.angle_gamma   90.00
#
_symmetry.space_group_name_H-M   'P 1'
#
loop_
_entity.id
_entity.type
_entity.pdbx_description
1 polymer ?
#
loop_
_entity_poly.entity_id
_entity_poly.type
_entity_poly.pdbx_seq_one_letter_code
_entity_poly.pdbx_strand_id
1 'polypeptide(L)'
;MKNKILAVTVLSIAAFAVGCNKEAASPPVSEQVETVKTETKQAAQDMKDYTFAQKAEFVKAMQAQLDALNKDLDQLSAKIDKSSDAVKAEAKPKLQALRDQAAQLNKQLDEAKNATESTWDSVKAGFTKAYEATKDGFNQARQWVSDKIAP
;
A
#
# COMPACT_ATOMS: atom_id res chain seq x y z
N MET A 1 -33.14 -18.44 -17.34
CA MET A 1 -32.53 -17.17 -16.91
C MET A 1 -32.27 -17.28 -15.43
N LYS A 2 -31.04 -17.59 -15.02
CA LYS A 2 -30.69 -17.85 -13.63
C LYS A 2 -29.71 -16.76 -13.18
N ASN A 3 -30.21 -15.78 -12.44
CA ASN A 3 -29.41 -14.74 -11.80
C ASN A 3 -28.52 -15.39 -10.73
N LYS A 4 -27.22 -15.44 -10.96
CA LYS A 4 -26.26 -15.76 -9.91
C LYS A 4 -25.88 -14.44 -9.22
N ILE A 5 -26.52 -14.19 -8.08
CA ILE A 5 -26.12 -13.14 -7.14
C ILE A 5 -24.83 -13.61 -6.51
N LEU A 6 -23.71 -12.98 -6.89
CA LEU A 6 -22.43 -13.13 -6.19
C LEU A 6 -22.53 -12.34 -4.89
N ALA A 7 -22.61 -13.06 -3.80
CA ALA A 7 -22.52 -12.50 -2.46
C ALA A 7 -21.11 -11.96 -2.23
N VAL A 8 -20.99 -10.65 -2.15
CA VAL A 8 -19.78 -9.98 -1.66
C VAL A 8 -19.71 -10.23 -0.16
N THR A 9 -18.84 -11.11 0.24
CA THR A 9 -18.55 -11.34 1.65
C THR A 9 -17.70 -10.17 2.14
N VAL A 10 -18.35 -9.22 2.79
CA VAL A 10 -17.68 -8.17 3.56
C VAL A 10 -16.97 -8.86 4.74
N LEU A 11 -15.66 -8.93 4.67
CA LEU A 11 -14.85 -9.43 5.77
C LEU A 11 -14.91 -8.42 6.91
N SER A 12 -15.68 -8.77 7.94
CA SER A 12 -15.82 -8.00 9.17
C SER A 12 -14.46 -7.92 9.87
N ILE A 13 -13.97 -6.69 10.05
CA ILE A 13 -12.84 -6.41 10.92
C ILE A 13 -13.32 -6.67 12.36
N ALA A 14 -12.85 -7.76 12.94
CA ALA A 14 -13.07 -8.05 14.35
C ALA A 14 -12.31 -7.00 15.19
N ALA A 15 -13.06 -6.20 15.94
CA ALA A 15 -12.53 -5.33 16.97
C ALA A 15 -11.92 -6.20 18.08
N PHE A 16 -10.60 -6.15 18.23
CA PHE A 16 -9.95 -6.73 19.40
C PHE A 16 -10.12 -5.79 20.59
N ALA A 17 -10.94 -6.21 21.51
CA ALA A 17 -11.08 -5.61 22.82
C ALA A 17 -9.77 -5.69 23.61
N VAL A 18 -9.43 -4.56 24.22
CA VAL A 18 -8.31 -4.38 25.12
C VAL A 18 -8.45 -5.28 26.34
N GLY A 19 -7.55 -6.24 26.49
CA GLY A 19 -7.30 -6.96 27.73
C GLY A 19 -5.85 -6.74 28.13
N CYS A 20 -5.65 -6.18 29.29
CA CYS A 20 -4.36 -5.85 29.87
C CYS A 20 -3.47 -7.07 30.12
N ASN A 21 -2.17 -6.83 29.92
CA ASN A 21 -1.06 -7.48 30.61
C ASN A 21 -0.46 -8.75 29.99
N LYS A 22 0.62 -8.55 29.28
CA LYS A 22 1.96 -9.16 29.33
C LYS A 22 2.70 -8.79 28.05
N GLU A 23 3.98 -8.44 28.20
CA GLU A 23 4.92 -8.24 27.10
C GLU A 23 4.78 -9.36 26.05
N ALA A 24 4.05 -9.06 24.98
CA ALA A 24 4.08 -9.88 23.79
C ALA A 24 5.17 -9.30 22.91
N ALA A 25 6.27 -10.05 22.77
CA ALA A 25 7.31 -9.77 21.81
C ALA A 25 6.67 -9.50 20.45
N SER A 26 6.97 -8.35 19.85
CA SER A 26 6.58 -8.04 18.47
C SER A 26 7.07 -9.17 17.56
N PRO A 27 6.26 -9.69 16.64
CA PRO A 27 6.69 -10.74 15.74
C PRO A 27 7.94 -10.28 14.97
N PRO A 28 8.88 -11.16 14.66
CA PRO A 28 10.11 -10.81 13.98
C PRO A 28 9.80 -10.10 12.66
N VAL A 29 10.56 -9.06 12.36
CA VAL A 29 10.36 -8.16 11.20
C VAL A 29 10.27 -8.95 9.87
N SER A 30 10.90 -10.12 9.78
CA SER A 30 10.82 -11.02 8.63
C SER A 30 9.41 -11.55 8.35
N GLU A 31 8.63 -11.90 9.38
CA GLU A 31 7.23 -12.35 9.21
C GLU A 31 6.33 -11.20 8.73
N GLN A 32 6.55 -10.00 9.24
CA GLN A 32 5.78 -8.83 8.79
C GLN A 32 6.08 -8.46 7.32
N VAL A 33 7.31 -8.65 6.85
CA VAL A 33 7.67 -8.39 5.45
C VAL A 33 7.05 -9.40 4.50
N GLU A 34 6.98 -10.68 4.87
CA GLU A 34 6.32 -11.69 4.04
C GLU A 34 4.81 -11.49 3.96
N THR A 35 4.16 -11.16 5.08
CA THR A 35 2.72 -10.84 5.11
C THR A 35 2.41 -9.66 4.21
N VAL A 36 3.18 -8.56 4.30
CA VAL A 36 3.00 -7.38 3.44
C VAL A 36 3.24 -7.68 1.96
N LYS A 37 4.22 -8.54 1.63
CA LYS A 37 4.43 -8.99 0.24
C LYS A 37 3.25 -9.78 -0.31
N THR A 38 2.64 -10.62 0.50
CA THR A 38 1.47 -11.42 0.12
C THR A 38 0.26 -10.53 -0.09
N GLU A 39 0.00 -9.60 0.83
CA GLU A 39 -1.09 -8.62 0.73
C GLU A 39 -0.93 -7.71 -0.50
N THR A 40 0.30 -7.29 -0.82
CA THR A 40 0.58 -6.47 -2.00
C THR A 40 0.29 -7.23 -3.30
N LYS A 41 0.67 -8.51 -3.38
CA LYS A 41 0.41 -9.34 -4.56
C LYS A 41 -1.08 -9.60 -4.74
N GLN A 42 -1.82 -9.82 -3.64
CA GLN A 42 -3.26 -10.01 -3.67
C GLN A 42 -3.97 -8.73 -4.11
N ALA A 43 -3.63 -7.59 -3.52
CA ALA A 43 -4.18 -6.31 -3.93
C ALA A 43 -3.92 -6.00 -5.42
N ALA A 44 -2.73 -6.32 -5.93
CA ALA A 44 -2.41 -6.14 -7.34
C ALA A 44 -3.19 -7.08 -8.26
N GLN A 45 -3.48 -8.31 -7.82
CA GLN A 45 -4.33 -9.24 -8.57
C GLN A 45 -5.78 -8.74 -8.59
N ASP A 46 -6.31 -8.33 -7.43
CA ASP A 46 -7.65 -7.78 -7.32
C ASP A 46 -7.83 -6.53 -8.19
N MET A 47 -6.78 -5.70 -8.33
CA MET A 47 -6.80 -4.53 -9.22
C MET A 47 -6.98 -4.89 -10.69
N LYS A 48 -6.47 -6.03 -11.15
CA LYS A 48 -6.56 -6.49 -12.54
C LYS A 48 -7.98 -6.94 -12.91
N ASP A 49 -8.75 -7.38 -11.94
CA ASP A 49 -10.07 -7.98 -12.13
C ASP A 49 -11.19 -6.94 -12.30
N TYR A 50 -10.92 -5.65 -12.00
CA TYR A 50 -11.90 -4.58 -12.19
C TYR A 50 -12.21 -4.34 -13.66
N THR A 51 -13.49 -4.37 -14.00
CA THR A 51 -14.01 -4.00 -15.34
C THR A 51 -14.19 -2.48 -15.45
N PHE A 52 -14.39 -1.98 -16.66
CA PHE A 52 -14.70 -0.56 -16.86
C PHE A 52 -15.99 -0.13 -16.14
N ALA A 53 -17.00 -1.00 -16.06
CA ALA A 53 -18.22 -0.74 -15.31
C ALA A 53 -17.96 -0.51 -13.79
N GLN A 54 -16.88 -1.07 -13.28
CA GLN A 54 -16.45 -0.96 -11.88
C GLN A 54 -15.38 0.13 -11.66
N LYS A 55 -15.15 0.99 -12.66
CA LYS A 55 -14.15 2.07 -12.59
C LYS A 55 -14.28 2.92 -11.31
N ALA A 56 -15.49 3.30 -10.94
CA ALA A 56 -15.72 4.11 -9.74
C ALA A 56 -15.33 3.37 -8.45
N GLU A 57 -15.59 2.07 -8.37
CA GLU A 57 -15.19 1.24 -7.24
C GLU A 57 -13.67 1.07 -7.17
N PHE A 58 -13.03 0.84 -8.31
CA PHE A 58 -11.57 0.80 -8.43
C PHE A 58 -10.95 2.10 -7.92
N VAL A 59 -11.41 3.24 -8.41
CA VAL A 59 -10.88 4.56 -8.01
C VAL A 59 -11.01 4.77 -6.50
N LYS A 60 -12.16 4.43 -5.93
CA LYS A 60 -12.41 4.55 -4.48
C LYS A 60 -11.49 3.63 -3.67
N ALA A 61 -11.34 2.38 -4.09
CA ALA A 61 -10.48 1.42 -3.43
C ALA A 61 -9.00 1.86 -3.51
N MET A 62 -8.56 2.33 -4.67
CA MET A 62 -7.18 2.78 -4.86
C MET A 62 -6.87 4.09 -4.14
N GLN A 63 -7.83 5.00 -4.01
CA GLN A 63 -7.68 6.19 -3.18
C GLN A 63 -7.42 5.80 -1.72
N ALA A 64 -8.20 4.87 -1.18
CA ALA A 64 -7.99 4.38 0.19
C ALA A 64 -6.60 3.72 0.38
N GLN A 65 -6.11 2.98 -0.63
CA GLN A 65 -4.77 2.39 -0.62
C GLN A 65 -3.66 3.45 -0.64
N LEU A 66 -3.84 4.52 -1.42
CA LEU A 66 -2.90 5.64 -1.47
C LEU A 66 -2.87 6.43 -0.17
N ASP A 67 -4.03 6.64 0.45
CA ASP A 67 -4.12 7.32 1.75
C ASP A 67 -3.41 6.50 2.84
N ALA A 68 -3.59 5.18 2.83
CA ALA A 68 -2.87 4.27 3.72
C ALA A 68 -1.35 4.32 3.48
N LEU A 69 -0.91 4.29 2.21
CA LEU A 69 0.50 4.39 1.85
C LEU A 69 1.12 5.71 2.32
N ASN A 70 0.43 6.83 2.14
CA ASN A 70 0.91 8.14 2.61
C ASN A 70 1.05 8.18 4.14
N LYS A 71 0.08 7.62 4.86
CA LYS A 71 0.16 7.49 6.33
C LYS A 71 1.34 6.63 6.76
N ASP A 72 1.58 5.52 6.06
CA ASP A 72 2.73 4.65 6.34
C ASP A 72 4.06 5.36 6.06
N LEU A 73 4.15 6.17 5.01
CA LEU A 73 5.32 7.02 4.70
C LEU A 73 5.56 8.06 5.80
N ASP A 74 4.51 8.67 6.33
CA ASP A 74 4.63 9.64 7.43
C ASP A 74 5.11 8.96 8.72
N GLN A 75 4.62 7.76 9.01
CA GLN A 75 5.10 6.97 10.16
C GLN A 75 6.57 6.57 10.00
N LEU A 76 6.97 6.18 8.79
CA LEU A 76 8.36 5.84 8.48
C LEU A 76 9.26 7.07 8.64
N SER A 77 8.82 8.22 8.14
CA SER A 77 9.50 9.51 8.33
C SER A 77 9.69 9.85 9.80
N ALA A 78 8.64 9.72 10.61
CA ALA A 78 8.69 10.00 12.05
C ALA A 78 9.65 9.06 12.81
N LYS A 79 9.81 7.81 12.37
CA LYS A 79 10.83 6.88 12.92
C LYS A 79 12.24 7.34 12.56
N ILE A 80 12.46 7.75 11.32
CA ILE A 80 13.74 8.24 10.83
C ILE A 80 14.14 9.52 11.55
N ASP A 81 13.20 10.43 11.79
CA ASP A 81 13.45 11.69 12.51
C ASP A 81 13.94 11.51 13.95
N LYS A 82 13.63 10.35 14.54
CA LYS A 82 14.11 9.96 15.90
C LYS A 82 15.43 9.21 15.88
N SER A 83 16.01 8.94 14.71
CA SER A 83 17.25 8.20 14.55
C SER A 83 18.49 9.12 14.56
N SER A 84 19.68 8.54 14.38
CA SER A 84 20.93 9.30 14.26
C SER A 84 20.96 10.16 12.99
N ASP A 85 21.78 11.22 13.00
CA ASP A 85 21.92 12.11 11.84
C ASP A 85 22.45 11.40 10.59
N ALA A 86 23.29 10.39 10.77
CA ALA A 86 23.78 9.55 9.68
C ALA A 86 22.62 8.77 9.03
N VAL A 87 21.74 8.17 9.81
CA VAL A 87 20.56 7.44 9.30
C VAL A 87 19.59 8.40 8.61
N LYS A 88 19.36 9.60 9.18
CA LYS A 88 18.52 10.64 8.56
C LYS A 88 19.05 11.03 7.18
N ALA A 89 20.34 11.26 7.05
CA ALA A 89 20.99 11.66 5.80
C ALA A 89 20.84 10.59 4.70
N GLU A 90 21.02 9.30 5.07
CA GLU A 90 20.85 8.19 4.14
C GLU A 90 19.38 7.91 3.77
N ALA A 91 18.45 8.12 4.70
CA ALA A 91 17.03 7.87 4.53
C ALA A 91 16.32 8.94 3.68
N LYS A 92 16.74 10.21 3.80
CA LYS A 92 16.08 11.36 3.16
C LYS A 92 15.85 11.18 1.66
N PRO A 93 16.84 10.79 0.83
CA PRO A 93 16.62 10.57 -0.59
C PRO A 93 15.67 9.41 -0.88
N LYS A 94 15.68 8.35 -0.04
CA LYS A 94 14.78 7.20 -0.18
C LYS A 94 13.33 7.58 0.11
N LEU A 95 13.10 8.36 1.17
CA LEU A 95 11.76 8.88 1.50
C LEU A 95 11.24 9.83 0.42
N GLN A 96 12.11 10.71 -0.10
CA GLN A 96 11.71 11.62 -1.17
C GLN A 96 11.29 10.85 -2.42
N ALA A 97 12.08 9.87 -2.85
CA ALA A 97 11.75 9.03 -3.99
C ALA A 97 10.38 8.30 -3.81
N LEU A 98 10.09 7.80 -2.61
CA LEU A 98 8.81 7.16 -2.33
C LEU A 98 7.64 8.14 -2.34
N ARG A 99 7.82 9.36 -1.84
CA ARG A 99 6.81 10.43 -1.92
C ARG A 99 6.53 10.85 -3.36
N ASP A 100 7.58 10.95 -4.17
CA ASP A 100 7.44 11.25 -5.59
C ASP A 100 6.68 10.14 -6.33
N GLN A 101 6.95 8.87 -6.01
CA GLN A 101 6.21 7.74 -6.55
C GLN A 101 4.73 7.75 -6.09
N ALA A 102 4.45 8.06 -4.82
CA ALA A 102 3.08 8.20 -4.32
C ALA A 102 2.34 9.35 -5.02
N ALA A 103 3.00 10.48 -5.27
CA ALA A 103 2.44 11.59 -6.04
C ALA A 103 2.16 11.20 -7.50
N GLN A 104 3.02 10.38 -8.11
CA GLN A 104 2.80 9.85 -9.46
C GLN A 104 1.60 8.90 -9.50
N LEU A 105 1.42 8.06 -8.48
CA LEU A 105 0.24 7.19 -8.34
C LEU A 105 -1.06 8.01 -8.24
N ASN A 106 -1.06 9.14 -7.53
CA ASN A 106 -2.22 10.03 -7.48
C ASN A 106 -2.58 10.56 -8.87
N LYS A 107 -1.59 10.95 -9.68
CA LYS A 107 -1.82 11.40 -11.07
C LYS A 107 -2.40 10.27 -11.93
N GLN A 108 -1.86 9.07 -11.82
CA GLN A 108 -2.37 7.91 -12.55
C GLN A 108 -3.79 7.51 -12.08
N LEU A 109 -4.13 7.76 -10.81
CA LEU A 109 -5.50 7.56 -10.33
C LEU A 109 -6.46 8.58 -10.94
N ASP A 110 -6.02 9.83 -11.15
CA ASP A 110 -6.81 10.83 -11.87
C ASP A 110 -6.98 10.45 -13.35
N GLU A 111 -5.96 9.88 -13.99
CA GLU A 111 -6.09 9.29 -15.33
C GLU A 111 -7.12 8.16 -15.34
N ALA A 112 -7.15 7.30 -14.31
CA ALA A 112 -8.13 6.23 -14.18
C ALA A 112 -9.57 6.78 -14.02
N LYS A 113 -9.76 7.88 -13.29
CA LYS A 113 -11.08 8.57 -13.19
C LYS A 113 -11.59 9.01 -14.55
N ASN A 114 -10.69 9.47 -15.43
CA ASN A 114 -10.99 10.02 -16.74
C ASN A 114 -10.90 8.99 -17.88
N ALA A 115 -10.51 7.74 -17.58
CA ALA A 115 -10.37 6.69 -18.58
C ALA A 115 -11.71 6.39 -19.27
N THR A 116 -11.64 6.13 -20.56
CA THR A 116 -12.73 5.59 -21.38
C THR A 116 -12.68 4.07 -21.36
N GLU A 117 -13.73 3.41 -21.85
CA GLU A 117 -13.73 1.95 -21.97
C GLU A 117 -12.55 1.42 -22.80
N SER A 118 -12.20 2.12 -23.88
CA SER A 118 -11.09 1.75 -24.76
C SER A 118 -9.70 1.95 -24.13
N THR A 119 -9.54 2.84 -23.15
CA THR A 119 -8.26 3.11 -22.47
C THR A 119 -8.16 2.45 -21.11
N TRP A 120 -9.26 1.92 -20.58
CA TRP A 120 -9.37 1.40 -19.22
C TRP A 120 -8.31 0.36 -18.87
N ASP A 121 -8.17 -0.67 -19.69
CA ASP A 121 -7.24 -1.77 -19.39
C ASP A 121 -5.79 -1.31 -19.37
N SER A 122 -5.42 -0.40 -20.26
CA SER A 122 -4.07 0.18 -20.30
C SER A 122 -3.79 1.04 -19.07
N VAL A 123 -4.73 1.91 -18.69
CA VAL A 123 -4.60 2.79 -17.53
C VAL A 123 -4.58 1.99 -16.23
N LYS A 124 -5.48 1.02 -16.09
CA LYS A 124 -5.52 0.11 -14.95
C LYS A 124 -4.21 -0.67 -14.79
N ALA A 125 -3.69 -1.24 -15.88
CA ALA A 125 -2.43 -1.98 -15.85
C ALA A 125 -1.24 -1.09 -15.48
N GLY A 126 -1.19 0.14 -15.99
CA GLY A 126 -0.18 1.14 -15.65
C GLY A 126 -0.19 1.48 -14.16
N PHE A 127 -1.38 1.77 -13.61
CA PHE A 127 -1.55 2.04 -12.19
C PHE A 127 -1.12 0.85 -11.32
N THR A 128 -1.58 -0.35 -11.64
CA THR A 128 -1.25 -1.57 -10.89
C THR A 128 0.25 -1.78 -10.81
N LYS A 129 0.95 -1.68 -11.95
CA LYS A 129 2.42 -1.83 -12.01
C LYS A 129 3.14 -0.78 -11.17
N ALA A 130 2.72 0.48 -11.25
CA ALA A 130 3.31 1.55 -10.49
C ALA A 130 3.04 1.39 -8.98
N TYR A 131 1.85 0.94 -8.60
CA TYR A 131 1.50 0.64 -7.22
C TYR A 131 2.36 -0.49 -6.64
N GLU A 132 2.52 -1.61 -7.35
CA GLU A 132 3.40 -2.72 -6.96
C GLU A 132 4.83 -2.22 -6.72
N ALA A 133 5.39 -1.47 -7.67
CA ALA A 133 6.75 -0.93 -7.56
C ALA A 133 6.91 0.01 -6.36
N THR A 134 5.93 0.85 -6.08
CA THR A 134 5.95 1.78 -4.95
C THR A 134 5.86 1.03 -3.62
N LYS A 135 5.00 0.01 -3.52
CA LYS A 135 4.89 -0.83 -2.32
C LYS A 135 6.17 -1.63 -2.06
N ASP A 136 6.79 -2.17 -3.10
CA ASP A 136 8.07 -2.87 -2.97
C ASP A 136 9.18 -1.92 -2.51
N GLY A 137 9.26 -0.73 -3.07
CA GLY A 137 10.19 0.31 -2.63
C GLY A 137 9.96 0.73 -1.16
N PHE A 138 8.70 0.86 -0.77
CA PHE A 138 8.33 1.16 0.62
C PHE A 138 8.77 0.03 1.58
N ASN A 139 8.52 -1.23 1.22
CA ASN A 139 8.93 -2.37 2.04
C ASN A 139 10.44 -2.46 2.19
N GLN A 140 11.20 -2.19 1.12
CA GLN A 140 12.65 -2.12 1.16
C GLN A 140 13.15 -0.99 2.08
N ALA A 141 12.55 0.19 1.98
CA ALA A 141 12.90 1.32 2.84
C ALA A 141 12.58 1.04 4.32
N ARG A 142 11.41 0.42 4.58
CA ARG A 142 11.01 0.02 5.93
C ARG A 142 11.97 -1.02 6.52
N GLN A 143 12.37 -2.03 5.74
CA GLN A 143 13.35 -3.02 6.18
C GLN A 143 14.70 -2.36 6.46
N TRP A 144 15.18 -1.52 5.56
CA TRP A 144 16.42 -0.79 5.73
C TRP A 144 16.42 0.07 7.02
N VAL A 145 15.32 0.79 7.29
CA VAL A 145 15.15 1.57 8.53
C VAL A 145 15.17 0.66 9.76
N SER A 146 14.49 -0.47 9.70
CA SER A 146 14.50 -1.45 10.79
C SER A 146 15.91 -1.96 11.09
N ASP A 147 16.69 -2.29 10.06
CA ASP A 147 18.05 -2.80 10.20
C ASP A 147 19.03 -1.75 10.75
N LYS A 148 18.78 -0.47 10.47
CA LYS A 148 19.62 0.65 10.91
C LYS A 148 19.27 1.20 12.29
N ILE A 149 18.03 1.06 12.73
CA ILE A 149 17.51 1.62 14.00
C ILE A 149 17.29 0.52 15.04
N ALA A 150 17.33 -0.76 14.66
CA ALA A 150 17.23 -1.87 15.61
C ALA A 150 18.40 -1.80 16.61
N PRO A 151 18.12 -1.96 17.91
CA PRO A 151 19.14 -1.91 18.96
C PRO A 151 20.12 -3.08 18.86
#